data_4b02fac1b3250e2927bb76d40c0c2c42
#
_entry.id   4b02fac1b3250e2927bb76d40c0c2c42
#
_cell.length_a   1.000
_cell.length_b   1.000
_cell.length_c   1.000
_cell.angle_alpha   90.00
_cell.angle_beta   90.00
_cell.angle_gamma   90.00
#
_symmetry.space_group_name_H-M   'P 1'
#
loop_
_entity.id
_entity.type
_entity.pdbx_description
1 polymer ?
#
loop_
_entity_poly.entity_id
_entity_poly.type
_entity_poly.pdbx_seq_one_letter_code
_entity_poly.pdbx_strand_id
1 'polypeptide(L)'
;YRHKIKSNGGSENMYYAYLMRYNAFVGLGANIQGTPMLPHGLNGIHISDAATIGEGCVILQQVTIGSNTTKGSKHFGSPTIGKHVFIGAGAKIIGNVRVGDNCRIGANCVVVKDMPDNSTAVLRNIDIIIHDISRDNSFKGIYHFEE
;
A
#
# COMPACT_ATOMS: atom_id res chain seq x y z
N TYR A 1 -12.10 2.12 17.66
CA TYR A 1 -11.69 3.54 17.60
C TYR A 1 -12.29 4.23 16.36
N ARG A 2 -12.16 3.65 15.14
CA ARG A 2 -12.74 4.19 13.90
C ARG A 2 -14.25 4.39 13.93
N HIS A 3 -15.01 3.52 14.59
CA HIS A 3 -16.46 3.66 14.75
C HIS A 3 -16.88 4.89 15.54
N LYS A 4 -16.07 5.31 16.52
CA LYS A 4 -16.36 6.51 17.34
C LYS A 4 -16.01 7.82 16.61
N ILE A 5 -15.13 7.78 15.62
CA ILE A 5 -14.66 8.97 14.91
C ILE A 5 -15.71 9.51 13.92
N LYS A 6 -16.50 8.63 13.28
CA LYS A 6 -17.57 9.05 12.36
C LYS A 6 -18.68 9.92 12.98
N SER A 7 -18.72 10.05 14.30
CA SER A 7 -19.78 10.80 15.01
C SER A 7 -19.41 12.20 15.53
N ASN A 8 -18.14 12.64 15.42
CA ASN A 8 -17.67 13.93 15.96
C ASN A 8 -16.56 14.53 15.10
N GLY A 9 -16.87 15.59 14.36
CA GLY A 9 -15.92 16.25 13.44
C GLY A 9 -14.58 16.73 14.04
N GLY A 10 -14.50 16.92 15.36
CA GLY A 10 -13.24 17.23 16.07
C GLY A 10 -12.28 16.03 16.20
N SER A 11 -12.79 14.81 16.11
CA SER A 11 -11.98 13.58 16.24
C SER A 11 -11.35 13.11 14.92
N GLU A 12 -11.88 13.56 13.78
CA GLU A 12 -11.29 13.25 12.45
C GLU A 12 -9.93 13.91 12.27
N ASN A 13 -9.81 15.17 12.65
CA ASN A 13 -8.54 15.89 12.58
C ASN A 13 -7.47 15.24 13.45
N MET A 14 -7.82 14.77 14.65
CA MET A 14 -6.90 14.03 15.52
C MET A 14 -6.50 12.68 14.92
N TYR A 15 -7.42 11.98 14.26
CA TYR A 15 -7.14 10.71 13.61
C TYR A 15 -6.12 10.88 12.49
N TYR A 16 -6.37 11.82 11.57
CA TYR A 16 -5.43 12.07 10.48
C TYR A 16 -4.10 12.65 10.97
N ALA A 17 -4.10 13.52 11.98
CA ALA A 17 -2.87 14.01 12.60
C ALA A 17 -2.04 12.88 13.23
N TYR A 18 -2.70 11.87 13.82
CA TYR A 18 -2.03 10.67 14.30
C TYR A 18 -1.40 9.86 13.16
N LEU A 19 -2.14 9.62 12.08
CA LEU A 19 -1.64 8.87 10.92
C LEU A 19 -0.48 9.58 10.24
N MET A 20 -0.51 10.90 10.16
CA MET A 20 0.56 11.69 9.55
C MET A 20 1.92 11.50 10.23
N ARG A 21 1.96 11.18 11.54
CA ARG A 21 3.22 10.86 12.25
C ARG A 21 3.93 9.63 11.67
N TYR A 22 3.20 8.76 11.00
CA TYR A 22 3.71 7.54 10.38
C TYR A 22 3.75 7.64 8.84
N ASN A 23 3.56 8.85 8.30
CA ASN A 23 3.36 9.02 6.85
C ASN A 23 2.31 8.04 6.31
N ALA A 24 1.22 7.87 7.04
CA ALA A 24 0.17 6.89 6.73
C ALA A 24 -1.16 7.59 6.45
N PHE A 25 -1.97 6.93 5.65
CA PHE A 25 -3.35 7.32 5.42
C PHE A 25 -4.24 6.07 5.43
N VAL A 26 -5.27 6.08 6.25
CA VAL A 26 -6.31 5.04 6.25
C VAL A 26 -7.64 5.75 6.20
N GLY A 27 -8.32 5.64 5.08
CA GLY A 27 -9.62 6.27 4.87
C GLY A 27 -10.64 5.81 5.89
N LEU A 28 -11.44 6.73 6.42
CA LEU A 28 -12.48 6.42 7.42
C LEU A 28 -13.60 5.54 6.84
N GLY A 29 -13.84 5.62 5.53
CA GLY A 29 -14.80 4.81 4.80
C GLY A 29 -14.30 3.40 4.48
N ALA A 30 -12.98 3.13 4.57
CA ALA A 30 -12.44 1.81 4.26
C ALA A 30 -13.10 0.73 5.13
N ASN A 31 -13.54 -0.35 4.49
CA ASN A 31 -14.17 -1.49 5.18
C ASN A 31 -13.08 -2.50 5.56
N ILE A 32 -12.58 -2.42 6.78
CA ILE A 32 -11.55 -3.34 7.29
C ILE A 32 -12.20 -4.29 8.29
N GLN A 33 -12.24 -5.57 7.93
CA GLN A 33 -12.79 -6.63 8.77
C GLN A 33 -11.74 -7.10 9.79
N GLY A 34 -12.10 -7.06 11.06
CA GLY A 34 -11.17 -7.38 12.13
C GLY A 34 -10.01 -6.37 12.27
N THR A 35 -8.92 -6.82 12.84
CA THR A 35 -7.70 -6.03 13.02
C THR A 35 -6.58 -6.67 12.21
N PRO A 36 -6.11 -6.06 11.12
CA PRO A 36 -4.97 -6.59 10.39
C PRO A 36 -3.70 -6.55 11.24
N MET A 37 -2.83 -7.54 11.05
CA MET A 37 -1.52 -7.54 11.67
C MET A 37 -0.61 -6.56 10.92
N LEU A 38 0.02 -5.65 11.65
CA LEU A 38 0.95 -4.64 11.13
C LEU A 38 2.30 -4.81 11.82
N PRO A 39 3.15 -5.76 11.39
CA PRO A 39 4.40 -6.10 12.09
C PRO A 39 5.36 -4.90 12.26
N HIS A 40 5.33 -3.95 11.32
CA HIS A 40 6.17 -2.75 11.34
C HIS A 40 5.34 -1.46 11.60
N GLY A 41 4.18 -1.61 12.22
CA GLY A 41 3.28 -0.49 12.49
C GLY A 41 2.69 0.11 11.20
N LEU A 42 2.27 1.37 11.28
CA LEU A 42 1.58 2.08 10.20
C LEU A 42 2.52 2.71 9.15
N ASN A 43 3.82 2.61 9.32
CA ASN A 43 4.81 3.35 8.53
C ASN A 43 4.56 3.29 7.00
N GLY A 44 4.14 4.41 6.42
CA GLY A 44 3.91 4.55 4.98
C GLY A 44 2.74 3.74 4.42
N ILE A 45 1.85 3.21 5.26
CA ILE A 45 0.67 2.46 4.81
C ILE A 45 -0.42 3.43 4.36
N HIS A 46 -0.86 3.29 3.10
CA HIS A 46 -1.95 4.08 2.53
C HIS A 46 -3.09 3.18 2.08
N ILE A 47 -4.27 3.37 2.67
CA ILE A 47 -5.48 2.62 2.35
C ILE A 47 -6.58 3.61 1.95
N SER A 48 -7.08 3.48 0.74
CA SER A 48 -8.13 4.36 0.22
C SER A 48 -9.46 4.18 0.96
N ASP A 49 -10.27 5.22 0.94
CA ASP A 49 -11.52 5.31 1.68
C ASP A 49 -12.56 4.23 1.28
N ALA A 50 -12.56 3.82 0.02
CA ALA A 50 -13.49 2.82 -0.49
C ALA A 50 -12.88 1.40 -0.60
N ALA A 51 -11.69 1.15 -0.06
CA ALA A 51 -11.09 -0.18 -0.07
C ALA A 51 -11.79 -1.12 0.91
N THR A 52 -11.85 -2.40 0.55
CA THR A 52 -12.30 -3.48 1.44
C THR A 52 -11.15 -4.42 1.74
N ILE A 53 -10.97 -4.78 3.01
CA ILE A 53 -9.91 -5.70 3.47
C ILE A 53 -10.54 -6.75 4.38
N GLY A 54 -10.39 -8.01 4.03
CA GLY A 54 -10.87 -9.16 4.77
C GLY A 54 -10.12 -9.36 6.09
N GLU A 55 -10.63 -10.24 6.92
CA GLU A 55 -10.04 -10.58 8.22
C GLU A 55 -8.71 -11.32 8.09
N GLY A 56 -7.87 -11.27 9.12
CA GLY A 56 -6.63 -12.03 9.22
C GLY A 56 -5.51 -11.61 8.26
N CYS A 57 -5.63 -10.45 7.61
CA CYS A 57 -4.59 -9.95 6.72
C CYS A 57 -3.36 -9.47 7.49
N VAL A 58 -2.19 -9.64 6.86
CA VAL A 58 -0.89 -9.11 7.29
C VAL A 58 -0.46 -8.05 6.29
N ILE A 59 -0.18 -6.84 6.77
CA ILE A 59 0.19 -5.70 5.91
C ILE A 59 1.52 -5.13 6.42
N LEU A 60 2.55 -5.20 5.59
CA LEU A 60 3.86 -4.65 5.92
C LEU A 60 3.92 -3.15 5.59
N GLN A 61 5.01 -2.50 6.00
CA GLN A 61 5.22 -1.07 5.81
C GLN A 61 5.20 -0.66 4.33
N GLN A 62 4.87 0.61 4.07
CA GLN A 62 4.87 1.25 2.74
C GLN A 62 3.91 0.61 1.71
N VAL A 63 2.96 -0.19 2.18
CA VAL A 63 1.91 -0.76 1.32
C VAL A 63 0.91 0.31 0.92
N THR A 64 0.50 0.29 -0.35
CA THR A 64 -0.60 1.13 -0.83
C THR A 64 -1.75 0.26 -1.34
N ILE A 65 -2.93 0.42 -0.78
CA ILE A 65 -4.20 -0.15 -1.26
C ILE A 65 -5.02 1.05 -1.75
N GLY A 66 -4.86 1.39 -3.03
CA GLY A 66 -5.26 2.67 -3.60
C GLY A 66 -6.37 2.58 -4.63
N SER A 67 -7.25 3.58 -4.66
CA SER A 67 -8.26 3.72 -5.70
C SER A 67 -7.64 4.20 -7.00
N ASN A 68 -8.17 3.74 -8.13
CA ASN A 68 -7.99 4.38 -9.42
C ASN A 68 -9.19 5.30 -9.69
N THR A 69 -8.94 6.59 -9.73
CA THR A 69 -9.96 7.62 -9.97
C THR A 69 -9.91 8.19 -11.38
N THR A 70 -9.09 7.62 -12.26
CA THR A 70 -8.97 8.05 -13.65
C THR A 70 -10.24 7.71 -14.42
N LYS A 71 -10.98 8.76 -14.81
CA LYS A 71 -12.23 8.62 -15.54
C LYS A 71 -12.04 7.86 -16.85
N GLY A 72 -12.88 6.86 -17.09
CA GLY A 72 -12.78 6.01 -18.29
C GLY A 72 -11.76 4.86 -18.19
N SER A 73 -11.03 4.74 -17.08
CA SER A 73 -10.15 3.58 -16.85
C SER A 73 -10.96 2.29 -16.64
N LYS A 74 -10.48 1.19 -17.24
CA LYS A 74 -11.05 -0.15 -17.05
C LYS A 74 -11.06 -0.59 -15.57
N HIS A 75 -10.10 -0.12 -14.78
CA HIS A 75 -9.96 -0.46 -13.37
C HIS A 75 -10.33 0.71 -12.45
N PHE A 76 -11.28 1.53 -12.88
CA PHE A 76 -11.84 2.60 -12.04
C PHE A 76 -12.47 2.01 -10.77
N GLY A 77 -12.08 2.52 -9.60
CA GLY A 77 -12.60 2.06 -8.31
C GLY A 77 -11.49 1.68 -7.33
N SER A 78 -11.85 0.91 -6.34
CA SER A 78 -11.00 0.57 -5.19
C SER A 78 -10.81 -0.92 -5.03
N PRO A 79 -9.68 -1.37 -4.44
CA PRO A 79 -9.40 -2.79 -4.26
C PRO A 79 -10.33 -3.47 -3.26
N THR A 80 -10.59 -4.75 -3.51
CA THR A 80 -11.19 -5.68 -2.56
C THR A 80 -10.19 -6.78 -2.26
N ILE A 81 -9.72 -6.82 -1.01
CA ILE A 81 -8.77 -7.81 -0.51
C ILE A 81 -9.53 -8.87 0.27
N GLY A 82 -9.31 -10.14 -0.04
CA GLY A 82 -9.88 -11.28 0.65
C GLY A 82 -9.32 -11.48 2.05
N LYS A 83 -9.58 -12.66 2.62
CA LYS A 83 -9.13 -13.04 3.97
C LYS A 83 -7.73 -13.64 3.94
N HIS A 84 -7.02 -13.50 5.06
CA HIS A 84 -5.72 -14.12 5.29
C HIS A 84 -4.69 -13.80 4.20
N VAL A 85 -4.74 -12.60 3.64
CA VAL A 85 -3.80 -12.16 2.60
C VAL A 85 -2.55 -11.57 3.26
N PHE A 86 -1.38 -12.01 2.79
CA PHE A 86 -0.10 -11.44 3.17
C PHE A 86 0.35 -10.42 2.14
N ILE A 87 0.58 -9.17 2.57
CA ILE A 87 0.97 -8.07 1.67
C ILE A 87 2.38 -7.60 2.06
N GLY A 88 3.33 -7.92 1.20
CA GLY A 88 4.75 -7.61 1.38
C GLY A 88 5.05 -6.11 1.35
N ALA A 89 6.20 -5.72 1.95
CA ALA A 89 6.62 -4.34 2.08
C ALA A 89 6.64 -3.61 0.72
N GLY A 90 6.14 -2.39 0.70
CA GLY A 90 6.14 -1.56 -0.50
C GLY A 90 5.18 -1.99 -1.61
N ALA A 91 4.41 -3.07 -1.45
CA ALA A 91 3.47 -3.51 -2.48
C ALA A 91 2.38 -2.46 -2.75
N LYS A 92 1.93 -2.39 -4.01
CA LYS A 92 0.88 -1.47 -4.46
C LYS A 92 -0.25 -2.27 -5.08
N ILE A 93 -1.47 -2.13 -4.56
CA ILE A 93 -2.68 -2.75 -5.09
C ILE A 93 -3.59 -1.61 -5.50
N ILE A 94 -3.80 -1.42 -6.80
CA ILE A 94 -4.38 -0.19 -7.32
C ILE A 94 -5.59 -0.47 -8.21
N GLY A 95 -6.67 0.27 -7.95
CA GLY A 95 -7.88 0.25 -8.76
C GLY A 95 -8.87 -0.82 -8.34
N ASN A 96 -9.94 -0.96 -9.11
CA ASN A 96 -10.97 -1.98 -8.89
C ASN A 96 -10.42 -3.37 -9.26
N VAL A 97 -9.64 -3.94 -8.35
CA VAL A 97 -9.09 -5.29 -8.46
C VAL A 97 -9.49 -6.12 -7.25
N ARG A 98 -9.70 -7.40 -7.47
CA ARG A 98 -9.96 -8.37 -6.43
C ARG A 98 -8.72 -9.22 -6.16
N VAL A 99 -8.30 -9.26 -4.91
CA VAL A 99 -7.32 -10.22 -4.41
C VAL A 99 -8.09 -11.28 -3.63
N GLY A 100 -7.98 -12.52 -4.05
CA GLY A 100 -8.66 -13.65 -3.42
C GLY A 100 -8.13 -13.99 -2.02
N ASP A 101 -8.75 -14.97 -1.38
CA ASP A 101 -8.36 -15.42 -0.05
C ASP A 101 -7.00 -16.15 -0.07
N ASN A 102 -6.28 -16.12 1.04
CA ASN A 102 -4.98 -16.80 1.23
C ASN A 102 -3.91 -16.43 0.20
N CYS A 103 -4.01 -15.25 -0.42
CA CYS A 103 -3.02 -14.79 -1.37
C CYS A 103 -1.77 -14.24 -0.69
N ARG A 104 -0.65 -14.24 -1.43
CA ARG A 104 0.59 -13.56 -1.04
C ARG A 104 0.98 -12.55 -2.11
N ILE A 105 1.33 -11.36 -1.69
CA ILE A 105 1.84 -10.31 -2.56
C ILE A 105 3.27 -10.01 -2.11
N GLY A 106 4.22 -10.29 -2.98
CA GLY A 106 5.65 -10.05 -2.71
C GLY A 106 5.96 -8.56 -2.53
N ALA A 107 7.10 -8.29 -1.89
CA ALA A 107 7.55 -6.91 -1.68
C ALA A 107 7.68 -6.15 -3.01
N ASN A 108 7.26 -4.89 -3.00
CA ASN A 108 7.26 -3.97 -4.15
C ASN A 108 6.46 -4.45 -5.38
N CYS A 109 5.68 -5.52 -5.28
CA CYS A 109 4.77 -5.92 -6.35
C CYS A 109 3.72 -4.87 -6.62
N VAL A 110 3.39 -4.67 -7.89
CA VAL A 110 2.28 -3.80 -8.32
C VAL A 110 1.17 -4.69 -8.88
N VAL A 111 0.05 -4.74 -8.16
CA VAL A 111 -1.13 -5.55 -8.51
C VAL A 111 -2.20 -4.62 -9.09
N VAL A 112 -2.47 -4.77 -10.38
CA VAL A 112 -3.47 -4.00 -11.15
C VAL A 112 -4.44 -4.91 -11.91
N LYS A 113 -4.51 -6.19 -11.53
CA LYS A 113 -5.43 -7.18 -12.06
C LYS A 113 -5.83 -8.17 -10.98
N ASP A 114 -6.94 -8.84 -11.16
CA ASP A 114 -7.47 -9.80 -10.19
C ASP A 114 -6.50 -10.96 -9.93
N MET A 115 -6.48 -11.40 -8.68
CA MET A 115 -5.74 -12.56 -8.21
C MET A 115 -6.72 -13.60 -7.69
N PRO A 116 -6.71 -14.83 -8.20
CA PRO A 116 -7.54 -15.91 -7.65
C PRO A 116 -7.07 -16.30 -6.25
N ASP A 117 -7.92 -17.02 -5.52
CA ASP A 117 -7.57 -17.54 -4.19
C ASP A 117 -6.29 -18.39 -4.24
N ASN A 118 -5.57 -18.44 -3.13
CA ASN A 118 -4.36 -19.25 -2.93
C ASN A 118 -3.24 -18.95 -3.94
N SER A 119 -3.15 -17.72 -4.47
CA SER A 119 -2.15 -17.33 -5.45
C SER A 119 -1.07 -16.40 -4.88
N THR A 120 0.05 -16.34 -5.58
CA THR A 120 1.17 -15.48 -5.19
C THR A 120 1.56 -14.54 -6.33
N ALA A 121 1.60 -13.24 -6.06
CA ALA A 121 2.20 -12.26 -6.95
C ALA A 121 3.67 -12.04 -6.56
N VAL A 122 4.56 -12.13 -7.53
CA VAL A 122 6.00 -11.88 -7.34
C VAL A 122 6.52 -10.92 -8.42
N LEU A 123 7.52 -10.14 -8.07
CA LEU A 123 8.29 -9.40 -9.07
C LEU A 123 9.07 -10.38 -9.96
N ARG A 124 9.25 -10.01 -11.24
CA ARG A 124 10.21 -10.70 -12.09
C ARG A 124 11.63 -10.49 -11.56
N ASN A 125 12.55 -11.38 -11.95
CA ASN A 125 13.96 -11.24 -11.62
C ASN A 125 14.46 -9.86 -12.06
N ILE A 126 15.36 -9.31 -11.24
CA ILE A 126 16.06 -8.08 -11.60
C ILE A 126 17.09 -8.37 -12.69
N ASP A 127 17.27 -7.43 -13.62
CA ASP A 127 18.37 -7.45 -14.55
C ASP A 127 19.60 -6.84 -13.87
N ILE A 128 20.69 -7.62 -13.81
CA ILE A 128 21.97 -7.16 -13.27
C ILE A 128 22.86 -6.79 -14.45
N ILE A 129 23.19 -5.50 -14.56
CA ILE A 129 24.09 -5.00 -15.59
C ILE A 129 25.48 -4.88 -14.97
N ILE A 130 26.42 -5.66 -15.48
CA ILE A 130 27.84 -5.59 -15.08
C ILE A 130 28.52 -4.55 -15.97
N HIS A 131 29.30 -3.69 -15.37
CA HIS A 131 30.05 -2.66 -16.07
C HIS A 131 31.55 -2.93 -15.94
N ASP A 132 32.27 -2.78 -17.04
CA ASP A 132 33.72 -3.00 -17.07
C ASP A 132 34.52 -1.93 -16.35
N ILE A 133 33.91 -0.77 -16.10
CA ILE A 133 34.51 0.36 -15.39
C ILE A 133 33.73 0.71 -14.15
N SER A 134 34.44 1.05 -13.09
CA SER A 134 33.83 1.60 -11.86
C SER A 134 33.05 2.87 -12.14
N ARG A 135 31.85 2.98 -11.58
CA ARG A 135 31.01 4.18 -11.67
C ARG A 135 31.17 5.03 -10.43
N ASP A 136 31.23 6.33 -10.65
CA ASP A 136 31.17 7.30 -9.54
C ASP A 136 29.72 7.40 -9.03
N ASN A 137 29.48 6.85 -7.84
CA ASN A 137 28.20 6.92 -7.13
C ASN A 137 28.20 8.02 -6.07
N SER A 138 29.16 8.95 -6.08
CA SER A 138 29.17 10.06 -5.15
C SER A 138 27.94 10.97 -5.36
N PHE A 139 27.35 11.40 -4.26
CA PHE A 139 26.29 12.41 -4.30
C PHE A 139 26.90 13.78 -4.54
N LYS A 140 26.68 14.33 -5.74
CA LYS A 140 27.03 15.72 -6.03
C LYS A 140 25.79 16.57 -5.80
N GLY A 141 25.80 17.36 -4.73
CA GLY A 141 24.71 18.27 -4.40
C GLY A 141 24.39 19.23 -5.55
N ILE A 142 23.17 19.76 -5.56
CA ILE A 142 22.69 20.70 -6.59
C ILE A 142 23.45 22.05 -6.54
N TYR A 143 24.13 22.30 -5.44
CA TYR A 143 24.92 23.53 -5.24
C TYR A 143 26.40 23.19 -5.45
N HIS A 144 26.90 23.52 -6.65
CA HIS A 144 28.34 23.66 -6.87
C HIS A 144 28.76 24.95 -6.17
N PHE A 145 29.44 24.86 -5.05
CA PHE A 145 30.28 25.96 -4.62
C PHE A 145 31.53 25.87 -5.49
N GLU A 146 31.61 26.75 -6.50
CA GLU A 146 32.86 26.96 -7.20
C GLU A 146 33.86 27.51 -6.18
N GLU A 147 34.98 26.81 -6.01
CA GLU A 147 36.15 27.30 -5.29
C GLU A 147 36.91 28.27 -6.19
#